data_0b856899f38492be6a27fa61807aa231
#
_entry.id   0b856899f38492be6a27fa61807aa231
#
_cell.length_a   1.000
_cell.length_b   1.000
_cell.length_c   1.000
_cell.angle_alpha   90.00
_cell.angle_beta   90.00
_cell.angle_gamma   90.00
#
_symmetry.space_group_name_H-M   'P 1'
#
loop_
_entity.id
_entity.type
_entity.pdbx_description
1 polymer ?
#
loop_
_entity_poly.entity_id
_entity_poly.type
_entity_poly.pdbx_seq_one_letter_code
_entity_poly.pdbx_strand_id
1 'polypeptide(L)'
;LAAGKGVLIPETNEEAIAALKSVMVEREFGDAGDEVVIEEYLTGPEISVLAFCDGYTIVPMPAAQDHKRIGEGDTGLNTGGMGAYAPAPVATPEIMDRVLKESLEPTLKGMRADGGLL
;
A
#
# COMPACT_ATOMS: atom_id res chain seq x y z
N LEU A 1 -9.46 0.05 -8.62
CA LEU A 1 -8.53 0.62 -9.60
C LEU A 1 -7.09 0.28 -9.22
N ALA A 2 -6.21 0.10 -10.19
CA ALA A 2 -4.83 -0.27 -9.97
C ALA A 2 -3.86 0.84 -10.44
N ALA A 3 -2.58 0.71 -10.06
CA ALA A 3 -1.50 1.62 -10.47
C ALA A 3 -1.72 3.09 -10.05
N GLY A 4 -2.23 3.32 -8.82
CA GLY A 4 -2.45 4.65 -8.26
C GLY A 4 -3.60 5.44 -8.87
N LYS A 5 -4.37 4.84 -9.77
CA LYS A 5 -5.59 5.47 -10.32
C LYS A 5 -6.70 5.45 -9.26
N GLY A 6 -7.39 6.58 -9.12
CA GLY A 6 -8.47 6.72 -8.14
C GLY A 6 -8.01 6.93 -6.70
N VAL A 7 -6.72 7.16 -6.47
CA VAL A 7 -6.19 7.58 -5.16
C VAL A 7 -6.14 9.10 -5.13
N LEU A 8 -6.93 9.69 -4.24
CA LEU A 8 -7.00 11.14 -4.03
C LEU A 8 -6.50 11.46 -2.63
N ILE A 9 -5.67 12.48 -2.51
CA ILE A 9 -5.05 12.88 -1.23
C ILE A 9 -5.42 14.34 -0.98
N PRO A 10 -6.65 14.61 -0.49
CA PRO A 10 -7.09 15.96 -0.17
C PRO A 10 -6.35 16.49 1.06
N GLU A 11 -6.01 17.79 1.03
CA GLU A 11 -5.34 18.47 2.15
C GLU A 11 -6.33 19.13 3.11
N THR A 12 -7.55 19.38 2.65
CA THR A 12 -8.62 20.03 3.43
C THR A 12 -9.91 19.21 3.42
N ASN A 13 -10.79 19.47 4.37
CA ASN A 13 -12.12 18.86 4.42
C ASN A 13 -12.96 19.20 3.19
N GLU A 14 -12.84 20.44 2.70
CA GLU A 14 -13.55 20.91 1.51
C GLU A 14 -13.10 20.13 0.27
N GLU A 15 -11.79 19.92 0.11
CA GLU A 15 -11.24 19.10 -0.96
C GLU A 15 -11.64 17.62 -0.83
N ALA A 16 -11.67 17.09 0.40
CA ALA A 16 -12.13 15.72 0.64
C ALA A 16 -13.59 15.53 0.22
N ILE A 17 -14.47 16.50 0.56
CA ILE A 17 -15.87 16.47 0.15
C ILE A 17 -16.00 16.58 -1.38
N ALA A 18 -15.20 17.44 -2.02
CA ALA A 18 -15.18 17.58 -3.47
C ALA A 18 -14.72 16.28 -4.15
N ALA A 19 -13.65 15.67 -3.63
CA ALA A 19 -13.14 14.39 -4.11
C ALA A 19 -14.19 13.26 -4.01
N LEU A 20 -14.88 13.16 -2.88
CA LEU A 20 -15.96 12.18 -2.69
C LEU A 20 -17.13 12.41 -3.66
N LYS A 21 -17.50 13.66 -3.91
CA LYS A 21 -18.55 13.97 -4.89
C LYS A 21 -18.14 13.58 -6.30
N SER A 22 -16.91 13.91 -6.72
CA SER A 22 -16.38 13.53 -8.04
C SER A 22 -16.41 12.01 -8.24
N VAL A 23 -15.97 11.26 -7.26
CA VAL A 23 -15.90 9.79 -7.35
C VAL A 23 -17.30 9.15 -7.30
N MET A 24 -18.11 9.47 -6.29
CA MET A 24 -19.34 8.74 -5.99
C MET A 24 -20.58 9.30 -6.69
N VAL A 25 -20.64 10.61 -6.92
CA VAL A 25 -21.81 11.26 -7.51
C VAL A 25 -21.61 11.52 -9.00
N GLU A 26 -20.48 12.10 -9.38
CA GLU A 26 -20.15 12.41 -10.77
C GLU A 26 -19.59 11.20 -11.52
N ARG A 27 -19.25 10.11 -10.77
CA ARG A 27 -18.79 8.82 -11.30
C ARG A 27 -17.57 8.94 -12.20
N GLU A 28 -16.62 9.79 -11.82
CA GLU A 28 -15.38 9.99 -12.58
C GLU A 28 -14.67 8.66 -12.93
N PHE A 29 -14.79 7.66 -12.06
CA PHE A 29 -14.23 6.32 -12.26
C PHE A 29 -15.30 5.24 -12.54
N GLY A 30 -16.51 5.65 -12.98
CA GLY A 30 -17.62 4.74 -13.26
C GLY A 30 -18.03 3.91 -12.04
N ASP A 31 -18.32 2.64 -12.26
CA ASP A 31 -18.76 1.71 -11.20
C ASP A 31 -17.72 1.47 -10.10
N ALA A 32 -16.43 1.75 -10.37
CA ALA A 32 -15.39 1.68 -9.35
C ALA A 32 -15.53 2.76 -8.25
N GLY A 33 -16.39 3.76 -8.47
CA GLY A 33 -16.72 4.78 -7.48
C GLY A 33 -17.94 4.47 -6.61
N ASP A 34 -18.57 3.32 -6.75
CA ASP A 34 -19.74 2.93 -5.94
C ASP A 34 -19.35 2.73 -4.46
N GLU A 35 -18.11 2.31 -4.21
CA GLU A 35 -17.52 2.18 -2.88
C GLU A 35 -16.18 2.93 -2.83
N VAL A 36 -15.93 3.61 -1.71
CA VAL A 36 -14.65 4.29 -1.45
C VAL A 36 -14.07 3.85 -0.12
N VAL A 37 -12.75 3.74 -0.06
CA VAL A 37 -12.02 3.49 1.18
C VAL A 37 -11.39 4.80 1.62
N ILE A 38 -11.63 5.18 2.85
CA ILE A 38 -11.01 6.36 3.49
C ILE A 38 -9.99 5.85 4.48
N GLU A 39 -8.73 6.16 4.24
CA GLU A 39 -7.61 5.64 5.01
C GLU A 39 -6.91 6.77 5.76
N GLU A 40 -6.22 6.41 6.83
CA GLU A 40 -5.27 7.32 7.49
C GLU A 40 -4.18 7.72 6.50
N TYR A 41 -3.83 9.00 6.47
CA TYR A 41 -2.71 9.47 5.66
C TYR A 41 -1.38 9.12 6.33
N LEU A 42 -0.72 8.11 5.81
CA LEU A 42 0.58 7.66 6.29
C LEU A 42 1.71 8.35 5.52
N THR A 43 2.76 8.70 6.24
CA THR A 43 3.99 9.27 5.68
C THR A 43 5.20 8.45 6.06
N GLY A 44 6.22 8.45 5.22
CA GLY A 44 7.48 7.74 5.46
C GLY A 44 8.01 7.05 4.22
N PRO A 45 9.23 6.48 4.31
CA PRO A 45 9.76 5.64 3.24
C PRO A 45 8.92 4.38 3.06
N GLU A 46 8.55 4.06 1.83
CA GLU A 46 7.86 2.83 1.50
C GLU A 46 8.85 1.67 1.34
N ILE A 47 8.44 0.49 1.78
CA ILE A 47 9.13 -0.77 1.50
C ILE A 47 8.12 -1.81 1.04
N SER A 48 8.60 -2.73 0.20
CA SER A 48 7.84 -3.91 -0.20
C SER A 48 8.41 -5.13 0.50
N VAL A 49 7.58 -5.84 1.25
CA VAL A 49 7.92 -7.11 1.87
C VAL A 49 7.05 -8.20 1.28
N LEU A 50 7.66 -9.05 0.47
CA LEU A 50 7.01 -10.26 -0.03
C LEU A 50 7.34 -11.43 0.90
N ALA A 51 6.45 -12.40 0.98
CA ALA A 51 6.66 -13.57 1.78
C ALA A 51 6.15 -14.83 1.08
N PHE A 52 6.83 -15.94 1.28
CA PHE A 52 6.29 -17.26 0.98
C PHE A 52 5.33 -17.69 2.09
N CYS A 53 4.21 -18.27 1.70
CA CYS A 53 3.20 -18.75 2.64
C CYS A 53 2.62 -20.09 2.17
N ASP A 54 2.44 -21.03 3.10
CA ASP A 54 1.78 -22.31 2.87
C ASP A 54 0.44 -22.42 3.63
N GLY A 55 -0.07 -21.31 4.14
CA GLY A 55 -1.26 -21.25 4.98
C GLY A 55 -0.99 -21.42 6.48
N TYR A 56 0.20 -21.87 6.88
CA TYR A 56 0.60 -22.08 8.27
C TYR A 56 1.90 -21.38 8.63
N THR A 57 2.84 -21.42 7.69
CA THR A 57 4.18 -20.85 7.84
C THR A 57 4.31 -19.66 6.91
N ILE A 58 4.97 -18.61 7.39
CA ILE A 58 5.28 -17.46 6.59
C ILE A 58 6.78 -17.17 6.65
N VAL A 59 7.39 -17.01 5.48
CA VAL A 59 8.83 -16.75 5.35
C VAL A 59 9.03 -15.47 4.54
N PRO A 60 9.37 -14.36 5.19
CA PRO A 60 9.62 -13.10 4.49
C PRO A 60 10.84 -13.21 3.57
N MET A 61 10.74 -12.61 2.40
CA MET A 61 11.88 -12.32 1.53
C MET A 61 12.61 -11.06 2.02
N PRO A 62 13.85 -10.82 1.56
CA PRO A 62 14.49 -9.53 1.77
C PRO A 62 13.60 -8.39 1.30
N ALA A 63 13.42 -7.38 2.14
CA ALA A 63 12.62 -6.23 1.79
C ALA A 63 13.21 -5.49 0.59
N ALA A 64 12.36 -5.06 -0.32
CA ALA A 64 12.71 -4.24 -1.46
C ALA A 64 12.19 -2.82 -1.30
N GLN A 65 12.80 -1.89 -1.97
CA GLN A 65 12.31 -0.52 -2.09
C GLN A 65 12.17 -0.17 -3.57
N ASP A 66 10.98 0.27 -3.95
CA ASP A 66 10.62 0.74 -5.27
C ASP A 66 10.56 2.28 -5.26
N HIS A 67 11.21 2.89 -6.23
CA HIS A 67 11.20 4.34 -6.40
C HIS A 67 10.16 4.74 -7.42
N LYS A 68 9.04 5.28 -6.97
CA LYS A 68 7.88 5.60 -7.80
C LYS A 68 7.86 7.03 -8.30
N ARG A 69 8.52 7.95 -7.60
CA ARG A 69 8.53 9.37 -7.98
C ARG A 69 9.45 9.65 -9.15
N ILE A 70 9.01 10.50 -10.08
CA ILE A 70 9.72 10.78 -11.34
C ILE A 70 10.93 11.69 -11.14
N GLY A 71 10.93 12.53 -10.12
CA GLY A 71 11.95 13.54 -9.88
C GLY A 71 13.03 13.10 -8.88
N GLU A 72 14.18 13.77 -8.92
CA GLU A 72 15.25 13.58 -7.95
C GLU A 72 14.78 13.91 -6.53
N GLY A 73 15.34 13.21 -5.53
CA GLY A 73 14.98 13.43 -4.13
C GLY A 73 13.58 13.00 -3.77
N ASP A 74 13.03 12.01 -4.47
CA ASP A 74 11.68 11.46 -4.24
C ASP A 74 10.58 12.52 -4.39
N THR A 75 10.64 13.27 -5.49
CA THR A 75 9.72 14.36 -5.81
C THR A 75 8.91 14.11 -7.08
N GLY A 76 7.86 14.90 -7.30
CA GLY A 76 7.05 14.84 -8.51
C GLY A 76 5.97 13.78 -8.48
N LEU A 77 5.42 13.45 -9.63
CA LEU A 77 4.32 12.49 -9.77
C LEU A 77 4.78 11.05 -9.58
N ASN A 78 3.91 10.21 -9.06
CA ASN A 78 4.11 8.78 -8.99
C ASN A 78 4.08 8.15 -10.40
N THR A 79 4.95 7.15 -10.58
CA THR A 79 5.00 6.30 -11.78
C THR A 79 4.71 4.85 -11.40
N GLY A 80 4.77 3.94 -12.35
CA GLY A 80 4.73 2.51 -12.10
C GLY A 80 6.01 1.92 -11.47
N GLY A 81 7.04 2.75 -11.30
CA GLY A 81 8.35 2.41 -10.76
C GLY A 81 9.48 2.91 -11.66
N MET A 82 10.43 3.62 -11.09
CA MET A 82 11.64 4.12 -11.77
C MET A 82 12.85 3.19 -11.58
N GLY A 83 12.74 2.28 -10.64
CA GLY A 83 13.74 1.29 -10.29
C GLY A 83 13.51 0.76 -8.88
N ALA A 84 14.05 -0.41 -8.61
CA ALA A 84 13.94 -1.05 -7.30
C ALA A 84 15.26 -1.70 -6.90
N TYR A 85 15.47 -1.86 -5.61
CA TYR A 85 16.61 -2.61 -5.08
C TYR A 85 16.20 -3.43 -3.84
N ALA A 86 16.93 -4.49 -3.60
CA ALA A 86 16.83 -5.34 -2.41
C ALA A 86 18.23 -5.83 -2.04
N PRO A 87 18.56 -5.95 -0.73
CA PRO A 87 17.73 -5.53 0.40
C PRO A 87 17.64 -4.01 0.52
N ALA A 88 16.51 -3.51 1.03
CA ALA A 88 16.32 -2.08 1.29
C ALA A 88 16.99 -1.68 2.62
N PRO A 89 17.93 -0.70 2.64
CA PRO A 89 18.64 -0.32 3.87
C PRO A 89 17.72 0.21 4.97
N VAL A 90 16.59 0.79 4.60
CA VAL A 90 15.59 1.29 5.57
C VAL A 90 14.87 0.15 6.30
N ALA A 91 14.85 -1.05 5.76
CA ALA A 91 14.27 -2.24 6.38
C ALA A 91 15.24 -2.88 7.37
N THR A 92 15.44 -2.22 8.51
CA THR A 92 16.31 -2.74 9.57
C THR A 92 15.75 -4.06 10.14
N PRO A 93 16.58 -4.86 10.85
CA PRO A 93 16.10 -6.07 11.52
C PRO A 93 14.91 -5.83 12.43
N GLU A 94 14.88 -4.71 13.15
CA GLU A 94 13.80 -4.32 14.04
C GLU A 94 12.51 -4.04 13.26
N ILE A 95 12.60 -3.36 12.12
CA ILE A 95 11.45 -3.10 11.24
C ILE A 95 10.93 -4.41 10.68
N MET A 96 11.81 -5.30 10.22
CA MET A 96 11.40 -6.61 9.69
C MET A 96 10.73 -7.50 10.75
N ASP A 97 11.22 -7.47 12.00
CA ASP A 97 10.59 -8.18 13.11
C ASP A 97 9.18 -7.64 13.39
N ARG A 98 9.01 -6.31 13.35
CA ARG A 98 7.70 -5.67 13.48
C ARG A 98 6.77 -6.02 12.33
N VAL A 99 7.25 -5.97 11.09
CA VAL A 99 6.46 -6.37 9.91
C VAL A 99 5.97 -7.80 10.05
N LEU A 100 6.83 -8.71 10.48
CA LEU A 100 6.45 -10.10 10.70
C LEU A 100 5.34 -10.21 11.77
N LYS A 101 5.55 -9.62 12.94
CA LYS A 101 4.66 -9.78 14.11
C LYS A 101 3.39 -8.95 14.03
N GLU A 102 3.47 -7.73 13.48
CA GLU A 102 2.36 -6.77 13.50
C GLU A 102 1.52 -6.81 12.21
N SER A 103 2.06 -7.39 11.14
CA SER A 103 1.38 -7.42 9.83
C SER A 103 1.23 -8.84 9.27
N LEU A 104 2.32 -9.54 9.00
CA LEU A 104 2.29 -10.80 8.27
C LEU A 104 1.61 -11.94 9.07
N GLU A 105 2.04 -12.16 10.30
CA GLU A 105 1.45 -13.21 11.16
C GLU A 105 -0.04 -12.95 11.48
N PRO A 106 -0.47 -11.73 11.84
CA PRO A 106 -1.88 -11.44 12.06
C PRO A 106 -2.72 -11.63 10.79
N THR A 107 -2.19 -11.23 9.63
CA THR A 107 -2.87 -11.44 8.34
C THR A 107 -3.07 -12.93 8.05
N LEU A 108 -2.02 -13.75 8.18
CA LEU A 108 -2.12 -15.20 8.01
C LEU A 108 -3.13 -15.82 8.95
N LYS A 109 -3.12 -15.41 10.22
CA LYS A 109 -4.07 -15.88 11.24
C LYS A 109 -5.50 -15.49 10.90
N GLY A 110 -5.73 -14.26 10.45
CA GLY A 110 -7.04 -13.77 10.02
C GLY A 110 -7.57 -14.55 8.82
N MET A 111 -6.78 -14.68 7.77
CA MET A 111 -7.14 -15.43 6.57
C MET A 111 -7.52 -16.88 6.87
N ARG A 112 -6.79 -17.53 7.78
CA ARG A 112 -7.13 -18.90 8.23
C ARG A 112 -8.45 -18.96 8.99
N ALA A 113 -8.72 -17.97 9.84
CA ALA A 113 -9.97 -17.91 10.60
C ALA A 113 -11.19 -17.74 9.68
N ASP A 114 -11.01 -16.99 8.57
CA ASP A 114 -12.06 -16.77 7.57
C ASP A 114 -12.21 -17.94 6.56
N GLY A 115 -11.41 -19.00 6.73
CA GLY A 115 -11.43 -20.17 5.84
C GLY A 115 -10.70 -19.96 4.51
N GLY A 116 -9.99 -18.86 4.36
CA GLY A 116 -9.08 -18.61 3.23
C GLY A 116 -7.82 -19.47 3.37
N LEU A 117 -7.52 -20.25 2.33
CA LEU A 117 -6.21 -20.88 2.16
C LEU A 117 -5.34 -19.95 1.32
N LEU A 118 -4.18 -19.59 1.84
CA LEU A 118 -3.16 -18.86 1.11
C LEU A 118 -2.25 -19.84 0.37
#